data_f77c625515f43e00ea48923dce848832
#
_entry.id   f77c625515f43e00ea48923dce848832
#
_cell.length_a   1.000
_cell.length_b   1.000
_cell.length_c   1.000
_cell.angle_alpha   90.00
_cell.angle_beta   90.00
_cell.angle_gamma   90.00
#
_symmetry.space_group_name_H-M   'P 1'
#
loop_
_entity.id
_entity.type
_entity.pdbx_description
1 polymer ?
#
loop_
_entity_poly.entity_id
_entity_poly.type
_entity_poly.pdbx_seq_one_letter_code
_entity_poly.pdbx_strand_id
1 'polypeptide(L)'
;MVQNDILLKHLSSIYDPELAVNIVDLGMVKDIKHVEKDVYIKLALTIADCPMRNQIETEIERKLLLLENIDSVEITTTAMNQKDRTAVMEKARKKARENAQPTNINPRTRVVAIGSGKGGVGKSTLSANIALGLSEAGFKTGLLDADIWGFSIPRLLGINGRIEANENKKMVPYKIDELEVISTGLITSDEDTALMWRGLMLSKALEQFLTDVEWGELDYLIIDLPPGTGDIQMALSRLLPQAELIVVTTPQLMAQKVATRVADMAKRSFIPLLGVVENMSYFESNSGEKYNLFGEGGGEALSEKFGLPLLAKIPISEDTNNKADDGIPLIKQESNSSTKLAIENLVKDIAIKLPPVVDETCTGRLAKVFEELSK
;
A
#
# COMPACT_ATOMS: atom_id res chain seq x y z
N MET A 1 -16.86 12.84 -43.83
CA MET A 1 -17.16 12.54 -42.40
C MET A 1 -16.04 11.67 -41.90
N VAL A 2 -15.24 12.16 -40.92
CA VAL A 2 -14.27 11.33 -40.25
C VAL A 2 -15.09 10.38 -39.35
N GLN A 3 -14.94 9.07 -39.51
CA GLN A 3 -15.67 8.10 -38.70
C GLN A 3 -15.24 8.23 -37.23
N ASN A 4 -16.19 8.12 -36.30
CA ASN A 4 -15.90 8.16 -34.85
C ASN A 4 -14.76 7.22 -34.41
N ASP A 5 -14.58 6.11 -35.10
CA ASP A 5 -13.48 5.15 -34.86
C ASP A 5 -12.10 5.75 -35.12
N ILE A 6 -11.96 6.64 -36.11
CA ILE A 6 -10.70 7.33 -36.40
C ILE A 6 -10.40 8.33 -35.29
N LEU A 7 -11.39 9.08 -34.83
CA LEU A 7 -11.25 10.00 -33.71
C LEU A 7 -10.86 9.28 -32.43
N LEU A 8 -11.54 8.17 -32.13
CA LEU A 8 -11.22 7.31 -30.98
C LEU A 8 -9.79 6.78 -31.04
N LYS A 9 -9.33 6.38 -32.25
CA LYS A 9 -7.96 5.91 -32.45
C LYS A 9 -6.92 7.01 -32.17
N HIS A 10 -7.18 8.25 -32.58
CA HIS A 10 -6.31 9.37 -32.25
C HIS A 10 -6.34 9.69 -30.75
N LEU A 11 -7.51 9.69 -30.13
CA LEU A 11 -7.68 9.89 -28.70
C LEU A 11 -7.03 8.77 -27.85
N SER A 12 -6.98 7.54 -28.36
CA SER A 12 -6.31 6.43 -27.67
C SER A 12 -4.78 6.57 -27.60
N SER A 13 -4.21 7.53 -28.32
CA SER A 13 -2.80 7.87 -28.20
C SER A 13 -2.53 8.95 -27.14
N ILE A 14 -3.56 9.47 -26.47
CA ILE A 14 -3.46 10.45 -25.38
C ILE A 14 -3.57 9.71 -24.04
N TYR A 15 -2.55 9.88 -23.22
CA TYR A 15 -2.45 9.24 -21.92
C TYR A 15 -2.78 10.22 -20.82
N ASP A 16 -3.53 9.73 -19.83
CA ASP A 16 -3.66 10.45 -18.56
C ASP A 16 -2.29 10.46 -17.88
N PRO A 17 -1.73 11.63 -17.54
CA PRO A 17 -0.39 11.71 -16.97
C PRO A 17 -0.24 11.05 -15.59
N GLU A 18 -1.33 10.99 -14.82
CA GLU A 18 -1.33 10.38 -13.48
C GLU A 18 -1.53 8.87 -13.56
N LEU A 19 -2.43 8.41 -14.46
CA LEU A 19 -2.81 7.00 -14.59
C LEU A 19 -1.92 6.21 -15.54
N ALA A 20 -1.14 6.88 -16.40
CA ALA A 20 -0.32 6.27 -17.44
C ALA A 20 -1.09 5.29 -18.36
N VAL A 21 -2.39 5.50 -18.52
CA VAL A 21 -3.29 4.75 -19.40
C VAL A 21 -4.01 5.74 -20.32
N ASN A 22 -4.31 5.34 -21.55
CA ASN A 22 -4.96 6.25 -22.48
C ASN A 22 -6.40 6.56 -22.04
N ILE A 23 -6.85 7.77 -22.38
CA ILE A 23 -8.13 8.32 -21.92
C ILE A 23 -9.36 7.56 -22.47
N VAL A 24 -9.21 6.85 -23.59
CA VAL A 24 -10.27 6.03 -24.19
C VAL A 24 -10.43 4.71 -23.41
N ASP A 25 -9.33 4.00 -23.16
CA ASP A 25 -9.33 2.76 -22.37
C ASP A 25 -9.82 2.99 -20.95
N LEU A 26 -9.46 4.14 -20.36
CA LEU A 26 -9.98 4.55 -19.06
C LEU A 26 -11.50 4.80 -19.10
N GLY A 27 -12.09 5.06 -20.26
CA GLY A 27 -13.49 5.43 -20.39
C GLY A 27 -13.76 6.88 -19.93
N MET A 28 -12.75 7.75 -20.02
CA MET A 28 -12.88 9.18 -19.76
C MET A 28 -13.62 9.88 -20.89
N VAL A 29 -13.51 9.39 -22.13
CA VAL A 29 -14.27 9.89 -23.28
C VAL A 29 -15.66 9.29 -23.24
N LYS A 30 -16.68 10.11 -22.92
CA LYS A 30 -18.07 9.66 -22.76
C LYS A 30 -18.88 9.79 -24.05
N ASP A 31 -18.60 10.81 -24.85
CA ASP A 31 -19.30 11.07 -26.10
C ASP A 31 -18.40 11.83 -27.07
N ILE A 32 -18.53 11.52 -28.36
CA ILE A 32 -17.85 12.22 -29.45
C ILE A 32 -18.87 12.49 -30.53
N LYS A 33 -19.02 13.75 -30.90
CA LYS A 33 -19.85 14.18 -32.00
C LYS A 33 -19.02 14.94 -33.03
N HIS A 34 -19.11 14.58 -34.27
CA HIS A 34 -18.47 15.26 -35.38
C HIS A 34 -19.54 15.82 -36.30
N VAL A 35 -19.60 17.13 -36.44
CA VAL A 35 -20.56 17.87 -37.25
C VAL A 35 -19.76 18.73 -38.22
N GLU A 36 -19.86 18.44 -39.52
CA GLU A 36 -19.08 19.10 -40.57
C GLU A 36 -17.58 19.04 -40.32
N LYS A 37 -16.99 20.07 -39.74
CA LYS A 37 -15.57 20.19 -39.39
C LYS A 37 -15.32 20.43 -37.90
N ASP A 38 -16.39 20.43 -37.11
CA ASP A 38 -16.34 20.69 -35.68
C ASP A 38 -16.49 19.38 -34.91
N VAL A 39 -15.62 19.18 -33.89
CA VAL A 39 -15.64 18.01 -33.02
C VAL A 39 -16.02 18.43 -31.62
N TYR A 40 -17.03 17.78 -31.06
CA TYR A 40 -17.52 17.98 -29.70
C TYR A 40 -17.19 16.75 -28.88
N ILE A 41 -16.47 16.93 -27.75
CA ILE A 41 -16.07 15.84 -26.87
C ILE A 41 -16.61 16.05 -25.47
N LYS A 42 -17.26 15.03 -24.91
CA LYS A 42 -17.57 14.96 -23.49
C LYS A 42 -16.51 14.15 -22.77
N LEU A 43 -15.70 14.83 -21.95
CA LEU A 43 -14.63 14.24 -21.17
C LEU A 43 -15.04 14.18 -19.70
N ALA A 44 -15.06 12.97 -19.12
CA ALA A 44 -15.29 12.79 -17.68
C ALA A 44 -13.94 12.65 -16.95
N LEU A 45 -13.70 13.55 -16.01
CA LEU A 45 -12.49 13.56 -15.18
C LEU A 45 -12.75 12.86 -13.84
N THR A 46 -11.72 12.25 -13.27
CA THR A 46 -11.81 11.52 -11.99
C THR A 46 -12.25 12.42 -10.83
N ILE A 47 -11.84 13.70 -10.86
CA ILE A 47 -12.25 14.75 -9.90
C ILE A 47 -12.60 16.03 -10.67
N ALA A 48 -13.47 16.86 -10.08
CA ALA A 48 -13.93 18.11 -10.70
C ALA A 48 -12.76 19.09 -10.99
N ASP A 49 -11.86 19.23 -10.02
CA ASP A 49 -10.70 20.11 -10.10
C ASP A 49 -9.42 19.32 -10.41
N CYS A 50 -9.44 18.54 -11.49
CA CYS A 50 -8.27 17.77 -11.92
C CYS A 50 -7.12 18.73 -12.32
N PRO A 51 -5.94 18.66 -11.68
CA PRO A 51 -4.83 19.54 -12.02
C PRO A 51 -4.28 19.29 -13.42
N MET A 52 -4.50 18.10 -13.98
CA MET A 52 -4.08 17.71 -15.32
C MET A 52 -5.11 18.06 -16.41
N ARG A 53 -6.25 18.63 -16.06
CA ARG A 53 -7.33 18.96 -16.98
C ARG A 53 -6.83 19.72 -18.20
N ASN A 54 -6.17 20.85 -17.98
CA ASN A 54 -5.68 21.70 -19.07
C ASN A 54 -4.69 20.97 -19.99
N GLN A 55 -3.83 20.12 -19.42
CA GLN A 55 -2.88 19.34 -20.19
C GLN A 55 -3.58 18.31 -21.10
N ILE A 56 -4.59 17.62 -20.57
CA ILE A 56 -5.36 16.63 -21.34
C ILE A 56 -6.17 17.33 -22.44
N GLU A 57 -6.86 18.43 -22.12
CA GLU A 57 -7.63 19.22 -23.09
C GLU A 57 -6.75 19.73 -24.23
N THR A 58 -5.61 20.36 -23.90
CA THR A 58 -4.65 20.85 -24.90
C THR A 58 -4.12 19.74 -25.81
N GLU A 59 -3.84 18.57 -25.23
CA GLU A 59 -3.33 17.45 -26.03
C GLU A 59 -4.42 16.84 -26.93
N ILE A 60 -5.68 16.84 -26.50
CA ILE A 60 -6.83 16.46 -27.34
C ILE A 60 -6.96 17.42 -28.52
N GLU A 61 -7.02 18.74 -28.23
CA GLU A 61 -7.13 19.76 -29.26
C GLU A 61 -5.98 19.65 -30.26
N ARG A 62 -4.75 19.62 -29.78
CA ARG A 62 -3.56 19.53 -30.63
C ARG A 62 -3.62 18.32 -31.57
N LYS A 63 -4.00 17.15 -31.09
CA LYS A 63 -4.01 15.92 -31.89
C LYS A 63 -5.16 15.85 -32.89
N LEU A 64 -6.31 16.38 -32.55
CA LEU A 64 -7.46 16.35 -33.46
C LEU A 64 -7.37 17.44 -34.55
N LEU A 65 -6.84 18.62 -34.23
CA LEU A 65 -6.60 19.69 -35.21
C LEU A 65 -5.52 19.35 -36.24
N LEU A 66 -4.72 18.27 -36.03
CA LEU A 66 -3.81 17.77 -37.06
C LEU A 66 -4.52 16.97 -38.17
N LEU A 67 -5.80 16.66 -38.01
CA LEU A 67 -6.59 15.96 -39.01
C LEU A 67 -7.13 16.94 -40.06
N GLU A 68 -6.96 16.64 -41.35
CA GLU A 68 -7.23 17.56 -42.46
C GLU A 68 -8.68 18.09 -42.55
N ASN A 69 -9.63 17.46 -41.87
CA ASN A 69 -11.07 17.80 -41.94
C ASN A 69 -11.63 18.29 -40.60
N ILE A 70 -10.77 18.77 -39.68
CA ILE A 70 -11.19 19.31 -38.37
C ILE A 70 -10.68 20.73 -38.26
N ASP A 71 -11.60 21.66 -38.11
CA ASP A 71 -11.30 23.10 -37.96
C ASP A 71 -11.45 23.55 -36.51
N SER A 72 -12.32 22.89 -35.69
CA SER A 72 -12.49 23.21 -34.28
C SER A 72 -12.73 21.98 -33.41
N VAL A 73 -12.33 22.08 -32.13
CA VAL A 73 -12.54 21.04 -31.12
C VAL A 73 -13.10 21.72 -29.88
N GLU A 74 -14.30 21.32 -29.46
CA GLU A 74 -14.92 21.80 -28.22
C GLU A 74 -14.98 20.68 -27.20
N ILE A 75 -14.40 20.91 -26.02
CA ILE A 75 -14.31 19.91 -24.96
C ILE A 75 -15.17 20.35 -23.77
N THR A 76 -16.16 19.54 -23.45
CA THR A 76 -16.98 19.74 -22.24
C THR A 76 -16.53 18.73 -21.18
N THR A 77 -16.03 19.23 -20.05
CA THR A 77 -15.59 18.37 -18.93
C THR A 77 -16.65 18.21 -17.88
N THR A 78 -16.74 17.01 -17.31
CA THR A 78 -17.62 16.67 -16.19
C THR A 78 -16.86 15.83 -15.17
N ALA A 79 -17.29 15.88 -13.90
CA ALA A 79 -16.75 14.97 -12.89
C ALA A 79 -17.41 13.58 -13.01
N MET A 80 -16.63 12.52 -12.86
CA MET A 80 -17.14 11.15 -12.80
C MET A 80 -17.96 10.92 -11.54
N ASN A 81 -19.02 10.14 -11.66
CA ASN A 81 -19.71 9.59 -10.50
C ASN A 81 -18.84 8.51 -9.81
N GLN A 82 -19.23 8.05 -8.62
CA GLN A 82 -18.46 7.07 -7.82
C GLN A 82 -18.26 5.75 -8.56
N LYS A 83 -19.27 5.26 -9.28
CA LYS A 83 -19.21 4.00 -10.04
C LYS A 83 -18.20 4.09 -11.20
N ASP A 84 -18.23 5.18 -11.94
CA ASP A 84 -17.30 5.40 -13.06
C ASP A 84 -15.86 5.55 -12.56
N ARG A 85 -15.66 6.27 -11.44
CA ARG A 85 -14.34 6.36 -10.79
C ARG A 85 -13.79 4.99 -10.40
N THR A 86 -14.60 4.16 -9.76
CA THR A 86 -14.19 2.80 -9.39
C THR A 86 -13.77 2.00 -10.63
N ALA A 87 -14.56 2.05 -11.70
CA ALA A 87 -14.25 1.34 -12.96
C ALA A 87 -12.95 1.84 -13.62
N VAL A 88 -12.70 3.16 -13.61
CA VAL A 88 -11.45 3.75 -14.12
C VAL A 88 -10.25 3.26 -13.29
N MET A 89 -10.39 3.27 -11.97
CA MET A 89 -9.35 2.80 -11.07
C MET A 89 -9.03 1.32 -11.24
N GLU A 90 -10.05 0.47 -11.43
CA GLU A 90 -9.85 -0.95 -11.71
C GLU A 90 -9.10 -1.18 -13.03
N LYS A 91 -9.47 -0.44 -14.09
CA LYS A 91 -8.78 -0.50 -15.37
C LYS A 91 -7.33 -0.03 -15.28
N ALA A 92 -7.08 1.09 -14.57
CA ALA A 92 -5.73 1.59 -14.35
C ALA A 92 -4.88 0.57 -13.58
N ARG A 93 -5.42 -0.05 -12.53
CA ARG A 93 -4.75 -1.12 -11.77
C ARG A 93 -4.46 -2.34 -12.63
N LYS A 94 -5.44 -2.78 -13.43
CA LYS A 94 -5.24 -3.90 -14.35
C LYS A 94 -4.09 -3.62 -15.31
N LYS A 95 -4.07 -2.42 -15.90
CA LYS A 95 -3.00 -2.02 -16.82
C LYS A 95 -1.65 -1.86 -16.13
N ALA A 96 -1.64 -1.34 -14.91
CA ALA A 96 -0.43 -1.27 -14.09
C ALA A 96 0.12 -2.68 -13.79
N ARG A 97 -0.75 -3.66 -13.50
CA ARG A 97 -0.33 -5.07 -13.30
C ARG A 97 0.25 -5.68 -14.58
N GLU A 98 -0.35 -5.41 -15.75
CA GLU A 98 0.14 -5.90 -17.04
C GLU A 98 1.51 -5.29 -17.40
N ASN A 99 1.78 -4.06 -16.98
CA ASN A 99 3.00 -3.31 -17.25
C ASN A 99 3.99 -3.28 -16.06
N ALA A 100 3.68 -3.98 -14.97
CA ALA A 100 4.54 -4.01 -13.80
C ALA A 100 5.93 -4.57 -14.16
N GLN A 101 6.96 -3.96 -13.58
CA GLN A 101 8.32 -4.50 -13.71
C GLN A 101 8.35 -5.88 -13.04
N PRO A 102 9.05 -6.86 -13.64
CA PRO A 102 9.13 -8.18 -13.08
C PRO A 102 9.80 -8.13 -11.69
N THR A 103 9.13 -8.68 -10.70
CA THR A 103 9.65 -8.88 -9.35
C THR A 103 9.67 -10.37 -9.03
N ASN A 104 10.41 -10.78 -7.99
CA ASN A 104 10.39 -12.16 -7.50
C ASN A 104 9.19 -12.46 -6.59
N ILE A 105 8.27 -11.50 -6.44
CA ILE A 105 7.05 -11.71 -5.67
C ILE A 105 5.99 -12.33 -6.56
N ASN A 106 5.46 -13.48 -6.13
CA ASN A 106 4.39 -14.13 -6.86
C ASN A 106 3.17 -13.19 -6.97
N PRO A 107 2.55 -13.02 -8.17
CA PRO A 107 1.35 -12.18 -8.33
C PRO A 107 0.16 -12.56 -7.42
N ARG A 108 0.17 -13.76 -6.87
CA ARG A 108 -0.85 -14.27 -5.92
C ARG A 108 -0.56 -13.86 -4.48
N THR A 109 0.67 -13.46 -4.16
CA THR A 109 1.01 -12.98 -2.83
C THR A 109 0.18 -11.75 -2.45
N ARG A 110 -0.48 -11.78 -1.31
CA ARG A 110 -1.14 -10.62 -0.73
C ARG A 110 -0.09 -9.66 -0.19
N VAL A 111 0.00 -8.48 -0.73
CA VAL A 111 0.98 -7.48 -0.31
C VAL A 111 0.27 -6.42 0.53
N VAL A 112 0.69 -6.31 1.80
CA VAL A 112 0.16 -5.32 2.74
C VAL A 112 1.28 -4.38 3.14
N ALA A 113 1.21 -3.16 2.67
CA ALA A 113 2.13 -2.10 3.05
C ALA A 113 1.61 -1.38 4.32
N ILE A 114 2.51 -1.13 5.27
CA ILE A 114 2.18 -0.39 6.49
C ILE A 114 2.82 0.99 6.39
N GLY A 115 2.00 2.02 6.34
CA GLY A 115 2.45 3.40 6.18
C GLY A 115 2.00 4.29 7.32
N SER A 116 2.78 5.34 7.58
CA SER A 116 2.45 6.35 8.59
C SER A 116 2.88 7.74 8.14
N GLY A 117 2.19 8.76 8.64
CA GLY A 117 2.50 10.14 8.30
C GLY A 117 3.77 10.66 8.99
N LYS A 118 4.10 10.19 10.19
CA LYS A 118 5.27 10.59 10.99
C LYS A 118 5.94 9.38 11.64
N GLY A 119 7.20 9.52 12.02
CA GLY A 119 7.91 8.55 12.85
C GLY A 119 7.34 8.46 14.28
N GLY A 120 7.63 7.36 14.97
CA GLY A 120 7.27 7.17 16.37
C GLY A 120 5.80 6.81 16.63
N VAL A 121 5.02 6.44 15.62
CA VAL A 121 3.62 5.95 15.79
C VAL A 121 3.52 4.45 16.02
N GLY A 122 4.65 3.75 16.10
CA GLY A 122 4.71 2.29 16.28
C GLY A 122 4.45 1.47 15.02
N LYS A 123 4.66 2.06 13.83
CA LYS A 123 4.49 1.41 12.53
C LYS A 123 5.26 0.09 12.44
N SER A 124 6.57 0.11 12.67
CA SER A 124 7.45 -1.08 12.56
C SER A 124 7.11 -2.15 13.58
N THR A 125 6.75 -1.76 14.81
CA THR A 125 6.25 -2.69 15.84
C THR A 125 4.99 -3.41 15.35
N LEU A 126 4.05 -2.70 14.72
CA LEU A 126 2.86 -3.29 14.14
C LEU A 126 3.20 -4.19 12.96
N SER A 127 4.08 -3.75 12.05
CA SER A 127 4.53 -4.52 10.89
C SER A 127 5.12 -5.87 11.31
N ALA A 128 6.02 -5.86 12.31
CA ALA A 128 6.63 -7.07 12.85
C ALA A 128 5.61 -8.02 13.49
N ASN A 129 4.72 -7.49 14.33
CA ASN A 129 3.72 -8.30 15.00
C ASN A 129 2.63 -8.83 14.06
N ILE A 130 2.22 -8.06 13.04
CA ILE A 130 1.29 -8.55 12.02
C ILE A 130 1.94 -9.68 11.21
N ALA A 131 3.19 -9.51 10.77
CA ALA A 131 3.90 -10.52 9.99
C ALA A 131 4.09 -11.82 10.79
N LEU A 132 4.53 -11.72 12.04
CA LEU A 132 4.63 -12.87 12.93
C LEU A 132 3.28 -13.54 13.19
N GLY A 133 2.23 -12.77 13.46
CA GLY A 133 0.92 -13.32 13.72
C GLY A 133 0.32 -14.07 12.54
N LEU A 134 0.55 -13.58 11.30
CA LEU A 134 0.18 -14.30 10.09
C LEU A 134 1.01 -15.59 9.94
N SER A 135 2.32 -15.54 10.25
CA SER A 135 3.19 -16.71 10.23
C SER A 135 2.76 -17.75 11.26
N GLU A 136 2.44 -17.35 12.50
CA GLU A 136 1.93 -18.25 13.55
C GLU A 136 0.54 -18.82 13.21
N ALA A 137 -0.27 -18.12 12.42
CA ALA A 137 -1.52 -18.65 11.86
C ALA A 137 -1.30 -19.64 10.71
N GLY A 138 -0.05 -19.98 10.38
CA GLY A 138 0.31 -20.98 9.38
C GLY A 138 0.44 -20.47 7.97
N PHE A 139 0.43 -19.14 7.75
CA PHE A 139 0.66 -18.55 6.43
C PHE A 139 2.15 -18.35 6.17
N LYS A 140 2.62 -18.68 4.97
CA LYS A 140 3.96 -18.32 4.50
C LYS A 140 4.06 -16.81 4.35
N THR A 141 4.80 -16.18 5.24
CA THR A 141 4.81 -14.72 5.37
C THR A 141 6.19 -14.15 5.14
N GLY A 142 6.28 -13.10 4.32
CA GLY A 142 7.47 -12.26 4.19
C GLY A 142 7.30 -10.93 4.93
N LEU A 143 8.38 -10.42 5.50
CA LEU A 143 8.46 -9.09 6.10
C LEU A 143 9.62 -8.33 5.46
N LEU A 144 9.30 -7.25 4.76
CA LEU A 144 10.28 -6.35 4.16
C LEU A 144 10.31 -5.03 4.96
N ASP A 145 11.45 -4.75 5.57
CA ASP A 145 11.75 -3.45 6.17
C ASP A 145 12.27 -2.51 5.08
N ALA A 146 11.41 -1.62 4.61
CA ALA A 146 11.73 -0.61 3.61
C ALA A 146 12.09 0.77 4.22
N ASP A 147 12.14 0.87 5.55
CA ASP A 147 12.62 2.07 6.26
C ASP A 147 14.14 2.03 6.42
N ILE A 148 14.82 2.29 5.31
CA ILE A 148 16.28 2.15 5.18
C ILE A 148 17.07 2.99 6.19
N TRP A 149 16.52 4.12 6.62
CA TRP A 149 17.19 5.09 7.51
C TRP A 149 16.94 4.83 8.99
N GLY A 150 15.82 4.21 9.28
CA GLY A 150 15.37 3.96 10.63
C GLY A 150 14.94 2.50 10.81
N PHE A 151 15.67 1.59 10.15
CA PHE A 151 15.39 0.17 10.27
C PHE A 151 15.36 -0.27 11.74
N SER A 152 14.31 -0.96 12.12
CA SER A 152 14.10 -1.42 13.49
C SER A 152 13.64 -2.87 13.58
N ILE A 153 13.25 -3.44 12.45
CA ILE A 153 12.70 -4.80 12.38
C ILE A 153 13.67 -5.86 12.93
N PRO A 154 14.99 -5.86 12.61
CA PRO A 154 15.89 -6.86 13.17
C PRO A 154 15.92 -6.85 14.69
N ARG A 155 15.99 -5.65 15.29
CA ARG A 155 15.99 -5.49 16.75
C ARG A 155 14.67 -5.94 17.37
N LEU A 156 13.54 -5.55 16.78
CA LEU A 156 12.19 -5.94 17.25
C LEU A 156 11.97 -7.46 17.23
N LEU A 157 12.65 -8.17 16.32
CA LEU A 157 12.55 -9.62 16.16
C LEU A 157 13.69 -10.39 16.84
N GLY A 158 14.62 -9.72 17.50
CA GLY A 158 15.79 -10.33 18.12
C GLY A 158 16.77 -10.98 17.14
N ILE A 159 16.82 -10.49 15.89
CA ILE A 159 17.68 -11.02 14.84
C ILE A 159 19.10 -10.45 15.02
N ASN A 160 20.07 -11.35 15.26
CA ASN A 160 21.50 -11.03 15.35
C ASN A 160 22.31 -11.65 14.19
N GLY A 161 21.72 -11.76 13.01
CA GLY A 161 22.33 -12.36 11.84
C GLY A 161 22.57 -11.38 10.70
N ARG A 162 23.17 -11.88 9.62
CA ARG A 162 23.32 -11.14 8.35
C ARG A 162 22.62 -11.89 7.24
N ILE A 163 22.21 -11.14 6.22
CA ILE A 163 21.72 -11.71 4.97
C ILE A 163 22.93 -12.26 4.19
N GLU A 164 22.81 -13.48 3.75
CA GLU A 164 23.78 -14.15 2.90
C GLU A 164 23.30 -14.12 1.43
N ALA A 165 24.24 -14.20 0.50
CA ALA A 165 23.94 -14.40 -0.90
C ALA A 165 24.13 -15.88 -1.26
N ASN A 166 23.19 -16.43 -2.03
CA ASN A 166 23.32 -17.78 -2.56
C ASN A 166 24.30 -17.86 -3.76
N GLU A 167 24.51 -19.06 -4.30
CA GLU A 167 25.36 -19.29 -5.48
C GLU A 167 24.96 -18.46 -6.71
N ASN A 168 23.67 -18.10 -6.82
CA ASN A 168 23.13 -17.27 -7.90
C ASN A 168 23.25 -15.76 -7.59
N LYS A 169 23.98 -15.37 -6.55
CA LYS A 169 24.13 -13.99 -6.05
C LYS A 169 22.82 -13.33 -5.64
N LYS A 170 21.79 -14.11 -5.31
CA LYS A 170 20.55 -13.59 -4.75
C LYS A 170 20.63 -13.55 -3.23
N MET A 171 20.02 -12.52 -2.63
CA MET A 171 19.90 -12.40 -1.18
C MET A 171 18.94 -13.47 -0.65
N VAL A 172 19.35 -14.20 0.38
CA VAL A 172 18.49 -15.18 1.06
C VAL A 172 17.87 -14.52 2.28
N PRO A 173 16.52 -14.49 2.40
CA PRO A 173 15.86 -13.92 3.56
C PRO A 173 16.28 -14.61 4.85
N TYR A 174 16.39 -13.84 5.93
CA TYR A 174 16.54 -14.43 7.26
C TYR A 174 15.23 -15.11 7.66
N LYS A 175 15.30 -16.33 8.21
CA LYS A 175 14.10 -17.10 8.58
C LYS A 175 13.91 -17.17 10.08
N ILE A 176 12.69 -16.89 10.51
CA ILE A 176 12.19 -17.13 11.86
C ILE A 176 10.94 -17.98 11.71
N ASP A 177 11.02 -19.29 11.99
CA ASP A 177 9.96 -20.24 11.70
C ASP A 177 9.54 -20.16 10.20
N GLU A 178 8.30 -19.86 9.89
CA GLU A 178 7.79 -19.66 8.51
C GLU A 178 7.84 -18.19 8.05
N LEU A 179 8.42 -17.27 8.84
CA LEU A 179 8.58 -15.88 8.49
C LEU A 179 9.92 -15.62 7.79
N GLU A 180 9.88 -15.07 6.58
CA GLU A 180 11.03 -14.61 5.83
C GLU A 180 11.24 -13.11 6.03
N VAL A 181 12.42 -12.66 6.47
CA VAL A 181 12.68 -11.26 6.83
C VAL A 181 13.84 -10.69 6.01
N ILE A 182 13.59 -9.52 5.42
CA ILE A 182 14.61 -8.68 4.78
C ILE A 182 14.58 -7.30 5.40
N SER A 183 15.76 -6.81 5.79
CA SER A 183 15.97 -5.44 6.26
C SER A 183 17.36 -4.96 5.86
N THR A 184 17.51 -3.68 5.62
CA THR A 184 18.82 -3.06 5.42
C THR A 184 19.75 -3.25 6.60
N GLY A 185 19.22 -3.32 7.83
CA GLY A 185 19.99 -3.61 9.02
C GLY A 185 20.65 -4.98 9.03
N LEU A 186 20.17 -5.92 8.22
CA LEU A 186 20.79 -7.25 8.07
C LEU A 186 21.87 -7.29 6.97
N ILE A 187 22.00 -6.22 6.18
CA ILE A 187 22.99 -6.11 5.08
C ILE A 187 24.20 -5.29 5.53
N THR A 188 23.96 -4.28 6.38
CA THR A 188 25.00 -3.37 6.85
C THR A 188 25.86 -4.01 7.94
N SER A 189 27.15 -3.66 7.97
CA SER A 189 28.09 -4.21 8.95
C SER A 189 28.01 -3.55 10.34
N ASP A 190 27.33 -2.41 10.44
CA ASP A 190 27.29 -1.58 11.63
C ASP A 190 25.97 -0.78 11.68
N GLU A 191 25.19 -0.96 12.75
CA GLU A 191 23.93 -0.26 12.97
C GLU A 191 24.14 1.26 13.16
N ASP A 192 25.31 1.68 13.66
CA ASP A 192 25.63 3.08 13.92
C ASP A 192 26.14 3.83 12.67
N THR A 193 26.35 3.13 11.56
CA THR A 193 26.82 3.77 10.33
C THR A 193 25.67 4.45 9.60
N ALA A 194 25.67 5.79 9.58
CA ALA A 194 24.71 6.58 8.80
C ALA A 194 24.86 6.30 7.31
N LEU A 195 23.91 5.60 6.73
CA LEU A 195 23.84 5.38 5.29
C LEU A 195 23.38 6.67 4.59
N MET A 196 24.28 7.36 3.90
CA MET A 196 23.98 8.58 3.15
C MET A 196 23.33 8.26 1.81
N TRP A 197 22.11 7.75 1.84
CA TRP A 197 21.33 7.43 0.65
C TRP A 197 20.40 8.60 0.30
N ARG A 198 20.36 9.00 -0.97
CA ARG A 198 19.45 10.05 -1.45
C ARG A 198 18.16 9.40 -1.97
N GLY A 199 17.03 10.14 -2.00
CA GLY A 199 15.67 9.64 -2.29
C GLY A 199 15.52 8.66 -3.47
N LEU A 200 16.22 8.88 -4.60
CA LEU A 200 16.23 7.94 -5.73
C LEU A 200 16.84 6.56 -5.39
N MET A 201 17.66 6.48 -4.34
CA MET A 201 18.26 5.22 -3.90
C MET A 201 17.28 4.37 -3.09
N LEU A 202 16.30 4.99 -2.39
CA LEU A 202 15.24 4.27 -1.67
C LEU A 202 14.38 3.44 -2.63
N SER A 203 13.96 4.03 -3.75
CA SER A 203 13.19 3.34 -4.78
C SER A 203 13.98 2.19 -5.42
N LYS A 204 15.29 2.39 -5.63
CA LYS A 204 16.18 1.34 -6.14
C LYS A 204 16.40 0.22 -5.13
N ALA A 205 16.54 0.55 -3.85
CA ALA A 205 16.67 -0.47 -2.80
C ALA A 205 15.40 -1.31 -2.68
N LEU A 206 14.21 -0.67 -2.71
CA LEU A 206 12.95 -1.40 -2.77
C LEU A 206 12.90 -2.32 -4.00
N GLU A 207 13.28 -1.81 -5.17
CA GLU A 207 13.35 -2.60 -6.40
C GLU A 207 14.28 -3.81 -6.24
N GLN A 208 15.49 -3.61 -5.71
CA GLN A 208 16.44 -4.71 -5.46
C GLN A 208 15.89 -5.73 -4.47
N PHE A 209 15.25 -5.32 -3.38
CA PHE A 209 14.63 -6.25 -2.45
C PHE A 209 13.49 -7.06 -3.07
N LEU A 210 12.83 -6.53 -4.07
CA LEU A 210 11.76 -7.23 -4.77
C LEU A 210 12.25 -8.09 -5.95
N THR A 211 13.46 -7.80 -6.51
CA THR A 211 14.01 -8.49 -7.68
C THR A 211 15.18 -9.42 -7.35
N ASP A 212 16.02 -9.06 -6.38
CA ASP A 212 17.28 -9.77 -6.10
C ASP A 212 17.21 -10.63 -4.84
N VAL A 213 16.12 -10.59 -4.09
CA VAL A 213 15.84 -11.48 -2.98
C VAL A 213 15.18 -12.75 -3.49
N GLU A 214 15.61 -13.90 -2.98
CA GLU A 214 14.99 -15.20 -3.24
C GLU A 214 13.83 -15.42 -2.26
N TRP A 215 12.76 -14.65 -2.46
CA TRP A 215 11.52 -14.87 -1.72
C TRP A 215 10.93 -16.23 -2.08
N GLY A 216 10.48 -16.99 -1.07
CA GLY A 216 9.74 -18.22 -1.30
C GLY A 216 8.36 -17.99 -1.90
N GLU A 217 7.56 -19.04 -1.97
CA GLU A 217 6.13 -18.90 -2.26
C GLU A 217 5.44 -18.33 -1.03
N LEU A 218 5.16 -17.03 -1.05
CA LEU A 218 4.53 -16.32 0.05
C LEU A 218 3.01 -16.23 -0.13
N ASP A 219 2.27 -16.46 0.94
CA ASP A 219 0.85 -16.11 1.05
C ASP A 219 0.70 -14.59 1.28
N TYR A 220 1.55 -14.02 2.16
CA TYR A 220 1.57 -12.60 2.50
C TYR A 220 2.98 -12.02 2.41
N LEU A 221 3.05 -10.76 1.97
CA LEU A 221 4.24 -9.91 2.11
C LEU A 221 3.83 -8.64 2.84
N ILE A 222 4.35 -8.46 4.05
CA ILE A 222 4.19 -7.24 4.83
C ILE A 222 5.37 -6.32 4.53
N ILE A 223 5.09 -5.06 4.18
CA ILE A 223 6.12 -4.06 3.86
C ILE A 223 6.03 -2.91 4.86
N ASP A 224 7.05 -2.76 5.66
CA ASP A 224 7.22 -1.63 6.59
C ASP A 224 7.79 -0.43 5.84
N LEU A 225 6.94 0.57 5.51
CA LEU A 225 7.33 1.74 4.73
C LEU A 225 8.02 2.79 5.62
N PRO A 226 8.93 3.62 5.09
CA PRO A 226 9.40 4.78 5.83
C PRO A 226 8.26 5.75 6.16
N PRO A 227 8.39 6.55 7.22
CA PRO A 227 7.37 7.53 7.56
C PRO A 227 7.27 8.65 6.52
N GLY A 228 6.07 9.18 6.35
CA GLY A 228 5.80 10.29 5.43
C GLY A 228 5.29 9.87 4.06
N THR A 229 5.33 10.81 3.13
CA THR A 229 4.88 10.65 1.74
C THR A 229 6.06 10.86 0.82
N GLY A 230 6.30 9.99 -0.14
CA GLY A 230 7.45 10.17 -1.03
C GLY A 230 7.57 9.13 -2.14
N ASP A 231 8.74 9.11 -2.74
CA ASP A 231 9.09 8.31 -3.92
C ASP A 231 8.88 6.81 -3.72
N ILE A 232 8.98 6.33 -2.47
CA ILE A 232 8.84 4.90 -2.15
C ILE A 232 7.41 4.39 -2.36
N GLN A 233 6.39 5.22 -2.08
CA GLN A 233 4.99 4.86 -2.34
C GLN A 233 4.71 4.81 -3.84
N MET A 234 5.28 5.73 -4.61
CA MET A 234 5.21 5.71 -6.08
C MET A 234 5.94 4.50 -6.66
N ALA A 235 7.12 4.16 -6.12
CA ALA A 235 7.84 2.96 -6.51
C ALA A 235 7.03 1.69 -6.18
N LEU A 236 6.43 1.62 -4.99
CA LEU A 236 5.57 0.50 -4.58
C LEU A 236 4.40 0.29 -5.54
N SER A 237 3.68 1.36 -5.91
CA SER A 237 2.53 1.25 -6.84
C SER A 237 2.94 0.74 -8.23
N ARG A 238 4.17 1.03 -8.66
CA ARG A 238 4.72 0.58 -9.94
C ARG A 238 5.23 -0.86 -9.89
N LEU A 239 5.92 -1.22 -8.81
CA LEU A 239 6.56 -2.54 -8.65
C LEU A 239 5.57 -3.60 -8.18
N LEU A 240 4.65 -3.24 -7.29
CA LEU A 240 3.65 -4.11 -6.68
C LEU A 240 2.25 -3.49 -6.76
N PRO A 241 1.65 -3.42 -7.95
CA PRO A 241 0.31 -2.80 -8.12
C PRO A 241 -0.81 -3.56 -7.41
N GLN A 242 -0.55 -4.77 -6.89
CA GLN A 242 -1.45 -5.51 -6.02
C GLN A 242 -1.34 -5.09 -4.55
N ALA A 243 -0.37 -4.26 -4.17
CA ALA A 243 -0.20 -3.84 -2.78
C ALA A 243 -1.41 -3.06 -2.26
N GLU A 244 -1.79 -3.31 -1.02
CA GLU A 244 -2.80 -2.57 -0.27
C GLU A 244 -2.15 -1.89 0.94
N LEU A 245 -2.63 -0.71 1.32
CA LEU A 245 -2.01 0.10 2.36
C LEU A 245 -2.87 0.15 3.62
N ILE A 246 -2.28 -0.15 4.75
CA ILE A 246 -2.80 0.20 6.09
C ILE A 246 -2.14 1.49 6.53
N VAL A 247 -2.95 2.47 6.94
CA VAL A 247 -2.45 3.75 7.47
C VAL A 247 -2.45 3.70 8.99
N VAL A 248 -1.26 3.82 9.59
CA VAL A 248 -1.09 3.88 11.04
C VAL A 248 -1.03 5.33 11.50
N THR A 249 -1.83 5.64 12.51
CA THR A 249 -1.85 6.95 13.18
C THR A 249 -1.91 6.77 14.69
N THR A 250 -1.79 7.87 15.44
CA THR A 250 -2.11 7.95 16.87
C THR A 250 -3.27 8.92 17.07
N PRO A 251 -3.94 8.96 18.24
CA PRO A 251 -5.06 9.87 18.49
C PRO A 251 -4.74 11.35 18.29
N GLN A 252 -3.46 11.73 18.40
CA GLN A 252 -3.02 13.13 18.31
C GLN A 252 -3.44 13.78 16.98
N LEU A 253 -4.05 14.97 17.05
CA LEU A 253 -4.46 15.75 15.88
C LEU A 253 -3.33 15.98 14.86
N MET A 254 -2.10 16.20 15.33
CA MET A 254 -0.95 16.39 14.43
C MET A 254 -0.60 15.10 13.68
N ALA A 255 -0.69 13.93 14.32
CA ALA A 255 -0.46 12.64 13.66
C ALA A 255 -1.54 12.38 12.60
N GLN A 256 -2.80 12.63 12.94
CA GLN A 256 -3.94 12.52 12.02
C GLN A 256 -3.76 13.40 10.78
N LYS A 257 -3.38 14.69 10.96
CA LYS A 257 -3.17 15.60 9.83
C LYS A 257 -2.09 15.11 8.87
N VAL A 258 -1.02 14.52 9.39
CA VAL A 258 0.06 13.99 8.53
C VAL A 258 -0.34 12.64 7.93
N ALA A 259 -1.03 11.77 8.66
CA ALA A 259 -1.59 10.51 8.15
C ALA A 259 -2.60 10.76 7.01
N THR A 260 -3.35 11.87 7.06
CA THR A 260 -4.21 12.32 5.96
C THR A 260 -3.44 12.47 4.64
N ARG A 261 -2.19 12.98 4.69
CA ARG A 261 -1.36 13.12 3.48
C ARG A 261 -0.94 11.77 2.91
N VAL A 262 -0.66 10.80 3.78
CA VAL A 262 -0.33 9.42 3.36
C VAL A 262 -1.53 8.77 2.65
N ALA A 263 -2.72 8.89 3.22
CA ALA A 263 -3.94 8.38 2.61
C ALA A 263 -4.29 9.08 1.29
N ASP A 264 -4.10 10.41 1.19
CA ASP A 264 -4.29 11.15 -0.05
C ASP A 264 -3.27 10.74 -1.12
N MET A 265 -1.99 10.60 -0.73
CA MET A 265 -0.94 10.13 -1.63
C MET A 265 -1.21 8.72 -2.14
N ALA A 266 -1.64 7.79 -1.26
CA ALA A 266 -2.02 6.44 -1.67
C ALA A 266 -3.16 6.45 -2.71
N LYS A 267 -4.17 7.29 -2.49
CA LYS A 267 -5.26 7.49 -3.47
C LYS A 267 -4.74 7.99 -4.82
N ARG A 268 -3.84 8.98 -4.82
CA ARG A 268 -3.22 9.53 -6.04
C ARG A 268 -2.32 8.53 -6.74
N SER A 269 -1.63 7.70 -5.97
CA SER A 269 -0.77 6.61 -6.50
C SER A 269 -1.53 5.33 -6.78
N PHE A 270 -2.87 5.32 -6.68
CA PHE A 270 -3.75 4.17 -6.93
C PHE A 270 -3.48 2.95 -6.03
N ILE A 271 -2.83 3.15 -4.90
CA ILE A 271 -2.66 2.11 -3.88
C ILE A 271 -3.99 1.99 -3.11
N PRO A 272 -4.67 0.83 -3.13
CA PRO A 272 -5.85 0.60 -2.33
C PRO A 272 -5.57 0.80 -0.85
N LEU A 273 -6.46 1.50 -0.16
CA LEU A 273 -6.40 1.64 1.28
C LEU A 273 -7.24 0.54 1.93
N LEU A 274 -6.60 -0.34 2.68
CA LEU A 274 -7.27 -1.43 3.41
C LEU A 274 -8.00 -0.89 4.64
N GLY A 275 -7.43 0.08 5.32
CA GLY A 275 -8.02 0.72 6.48
C GLY A 275 -7.04 1.54 7.30
N VAL A 276 -7.51 1.98 8.46
CA VAL A 276 -6.77 2.77 9.44
C VAL A 276 -6.54 1.95 10.69
N VAL A 277 -5.34 2.04 11.27
CA VAL A 277 -5.03 1.54 12.62
C VAL A 277 -4.68 2.75 13.50
N GLU A 278 -5.43 2.93 14.59
CA GLU A 278 -5.09 3.89 15.63
C GLU A 278 -4.26 3.19 16.70
N ASN A 279 -2.96 3.42 16.68
CA ASN A 279 -2.03 2.90 17.69
C ASN A 279 -1.89 3.89 18.84
N MET A 280 -1.49 3.40 20.01
CA MET A 280 -1.39 4.19 21.25
C MET A 280 -2.70 4.89 21.60
N SER A 281 -3.82 4.19 21.36
CA SER A 281 -5.17 4.75 21.44
C SER A 281 -5.51 5.19 22.85
N TYR A 282 -5.17 4.39 23.84
CA TYR A 282 -5.30 4.69 25.25
C TYR A 282 -4.29 3.85 26.06
N PHE A 283 -4.04 4.24 27.28
CA PHE A 283 -3.33 3.43 28.25
C PHE A 283 -4.34 2.74 29.16
N GLU A 284 -4.21 1.44 29.37
CA GLU A 284 -5.03 0.68 30.31
C GLU A 284 -4.18 0.31 31.53
N SER A 285 -4.62 0.78 32.70
CA SER A 285 -3.96 0.46 33.96
C SER A 285 -4.27 -0.96 34.40
N ASN A 286 -3.48 -1.48 35.36
CA ASN A 286 -3.71 -2.80 35.95
C ASN A 286 -5.08 -2.91 36.69
N SER A 287 -5.71 -1.77 37.02
CA SER A 287 -7.09 -1.72 37.56
C SER A 287 -8.19 -1.74 36.49
N GLY A 288 -7.81 -1.74 35.18
CA GLY A 288 -8.74 -1.69 34.05
C GLY A 288 -9.24 -0.28 33.69
N GLU A 289 -8.70 0.75 34.35
CA GLU A 289 -9.02 2.15 33.99
C GLU A 289 -8.30 2.58 32.72
N LYS A 290 -9.00 3.31 31.85
CA LYS A 290 -8.48 3.78 30.55
C LYS A 290 -8.15 5.27 30.62
N TYR A 291 -6.95 5.61 30.16
CA TYR A 291 -6.43 6.97 30.13
C TYR A 291 -6.07 7.35 28.69
N ASN A 292 -6.66 8.42 28.17
CA ASN A 292 -6.42 8.93 26.81
C ASN A 292 -5.20 9.85 26.78
N LEU A 293 -3.99 9.28 26.96
CA LEU A 293 -2.73 10.04 27.10
C LEU A 293 -2.43 10.95 25.90
N PHE A 294 -2.87 10.56 24.70
CA PHE A 294 -2.64 11.28 23.44
C PHE A 294 -3.90 11.88 22.84
N GLY A 295 -4.97 12.04 23.61
CA GLY A 295 -6.30 12.44 23.13
C GLY A 295 -7.08 11.25 22.61
N GLU A 296 -8.10 11.50 21.81
CA GLU A 296 -9.02 10.49 21.28
C GLU A 296 -9.55 10.86 19.90
N GLY A 297 -10.02 9.87 19.15
CA GLY A 297 -10.79 10.09 17.91
C GLY A 297 -9.95 10.37 16.66
N GLY A 298 -8.63 10.33 16.72
CA GLY A 298 -7.79 10.63 15.56
C GLY A 298 -7.93 9.60 14.44
N GLY A 299 -8.02 8.31 14.80
CA GLY A 299 -8.23 7.22 13.85
C GLY A 299 -9.62 7.21 13.25
N GLU A 300 -10.65 7.45 14.07
CA GLU A 300 -12.04 7.57 13.59
C GLU A 300 -12.19 8.73 12.61
N ALA A 301 -11.69 9.90 12.94
CA ALA A 301 -11.78 11.07 12.06
C ALA A 301 -11.04 10.84 10.72
N LEU A 302 -9.93 10.10 10.73
CA LEU A 302 -9.24 9.71 9.49
C LEU A 302 -10.07 8.68 8.70
N SER A 303 -10.63 7.70 9.38
CA SER A 303 -11.50 6.66 8.82
C SER A 303 -12.73 7.27 8.14
N GLU A 304 -13.46 8.13 8.82
CA GLU A 304 -14.64 8.83 8.29
C GLU A 304 -14.27 9.70 7.08
N LYS A 305 -13.21 10.50 7.18
CA LYS A 305 -12.76 11.40 6.12
C LYS A 305 -12.51 10.68 4.79
N PHE A 306 -11.98 9.47 4.83
CA PHE A 306 -11.62 8.70 3.63
C PHE A 306 -12.63 7.60 3.30
N GLY A 307 -13.63 7.37 4.14
CA GLY A 307 -14.61 6.28 3.99
C GLY A 307 -13.95 4.91 4.12
N LEU A 308 -13.00 4.77 5.06
CA LEU A 308 -12.23 3.56 5.30
C LEU A 308 -12.66 2.89 6.61
N PRO A 309 -12.49 1.58 6.77
CA PRO A 309 -12.67 0.95 8.06
C PRO A 309 -11.57 1.35 9.05
N LEU A 310 -11.94 1.60 10.30
CA LEU A 310 -11.00 1.59 11.42
C LEU A 310 -10.78 0.13 11.81
N LEU A 311 -9.60 -0.41 11.45
CA LEU A 311 -9.29 -1.84 11.63
C LEU A 311 -9.04 -2.19 13.08
N ALA A 312 -8.34 -1.32 13.81
CA ALA A 312 -8.05 -1.53 15.22
C ALA A 312 -7.79 -0.21 15.96
N LYS A 313 -8.09 -0.23 17.25
CA LYS A 313 -7.58 0.68 18.26
C LYS A 313 -6.66 -0.12 19.18
N ILE A 314 -5.36 0.17 19.14
CA ILE A 314 -4.36 -0.57 19.89
C ILE A 314 -3.95 0.24 21.11
N PRO A 315 -4.17 -0.27 22.33
CA PRO A 315 -3.77 0.41 23.55
C PRO A 315 -2.25 0.37 23.77
N ILE A 316 -1.79 1.18 24.69
CA ILE A 316 -0.44 1.09 25.25
C ILE A 316 -0.51 0.18 26.48
N SER A 317 0.43 -0.74 26.61
CA SER A 317 0.63 -1.51 27.83
C SER A 317 2.09 -1.36 28.34
N GLU A 318 2.27 -1.54 29.64
CA GLU A 318 3.63 -1.50 30.24
C GLU A 318 4.53 -2.60 29.67
N ASP A 319 3.97 -3.77 29.38
CA ASP A 319 4.70 -4.92 28.83
C ASP A 319 5.23 -4.67 27.39
N THR A 320 4.65 -3.70 26.68
CA THR A 320 4.95 -3.45 25.26
C THR A 320 6.39 -3.01 25.03
N ASN A 321 6.96 -2.22 25.95
CA ASN A 321 8.28 -1.61 25.74
C ASN A 321 9.43 -2.48 26.28
N ASN A 322 9.29 -3.05 27.47
CA ASN A 322 10.40 -3.72 28.15
C ASN A 322 10.86 -4.98 27.39
N LYS A 323 9.93 -5.82 26.92
CA LYS A 323 10.26 -7.05 26.20
C LYS A 323 10.53 -6.83 24.71
N ALA A 324 9.98 -5.77 24.12
CA ALA A 324 10.27 -5.42 22.73
C ALA A 324 11.74 -4.97 22.54
N ASP A 325 12.31 -4.29 23.54
CA ASP A 325 13.73 -3.92 23.54
C ASP A 325 14.65 -5.14 23.68
N ASP A 326 14.16 -6.22 24.28
CA ASP A 326 14.84 -7.52 24.37
C ASP A 326 14.66 -8.38 23.09
N GLY A 327 14.02 -7.85 22.04
CA GLY A 327 13.75 -8.55 20.79
C GLY A 327 12.65 -9.62 20.88
N ILE A 328 11.73 -9.48 21.85
CA ILE A 328 10.58 -10.37 22.02
C ILE A 328 9.30 -9.65 21.57
N PRO A 329 8.81 -9.90 20.35
CA PRO A 329 7.58 -9.26 19.85
C PRO A 329 6.36 -9.56 20.74
N LEU A 330 5.42 -8.62 20.78
CA LEU A 330 4.23 -8.71 21.62
C LEU A 330 3.44 -10.01 21.41
N ILE A 331 3.32 -10.45 20.17
CA ILE A 331 2.56 -11.63 19.83
C ILE A 331 3.16 -12.91 20.45
N LYS A 332 4.50 -12.97 20.57
CA LYS A 332 5.22 -14.09 21.20
C LYS A 332 5.27 -14.03 22.73
N GLN A 333 4.79 -12.95 23.32
CA GLN A 333 4.82 -12.82 24.79
C GLN A 333 3.71 -13.64 25.43
N GLU A 334 4.01 -14.34 26.51
CA GLU A 334 3.03 -14.99 27.37
C GLU A 334 2.30 -13.92 28.21
N SER A 335 1.40 -13.18 27.59
CA SER A 335 0.62 -12.10 28.19
C SER A 335 -0.78 -12.06 27.56
N ASN A 336 -1.77 -11.81 28.40
CA ASN A 336 -3.14 -11.54 27.94
C ASN A 336 -3.44 -10.04 27.94
N SER A 337 -2.43 -9.21 27.62
CA SER A 337 -2.62 -7.77 27.59
C SER A 337 -3.63 -7.36 26.51
N SER A 338 -4.37 -6.29 26.77
CA SER A 338 -5.31 -5.72 25.81
C SER A 338 -4.63 -5.34 24.48
N THR A 339 -3.35 -4.95 24.55
CA THR A 339 -2.52 -4.66 23.37
C THR A 339 -2.28 -5.90 22.51
N LYS A 340 -1.89 -7.02 23.12
CA LYS A 340 -1.70 -8.30 22.39
C LYS A 340 -2.99 -8.76 21.74
N LEU A 341 -4.10 -8.77 22.50
CA LEU A 341 -5.42 -9.15 21.96
C LEU A 341 -5.87 -8.27 20.81
N ALA A 342 -5.60 -6.95 20.88
CA ALA A 342 -5.93 -6.04 19.79
C ALA A 342 -5.12 -6.35 18.51
N ILE A 343 -3.85 -6.72 18.66
CA ILE A 343 -3.00 -7.11 17.52
C ILE A 343 -3.44 -8.45 16.94
N GLU A 344 -3.74 -9.46 17.78
CA GLU A 344 -4.25 -10.76 17.33
C GLU A 344 -5.57 -10.62 16.55
N ASN A 345 -6.47 -9.76 17.02
CA ASN A 345 -7.71 -9.48 16.32
C ASN A 345 -7.45 -8.75 14.98
N LEU A 346 -6.49 -7.81 14.94
CA LEU A 346 -6.08 -7.16 13.70
C LEU A 346 -5.52 -8.16 12.68
N VAL A 347 -4.69 -9.12 13.12
CA VAL A 347 -4.14 -10.19 12.27
C VAL A 347 -5.28 -11.05 11.68
N LYS A 348 -6.24 -11.47 12.53
CA LYS A 348 -7.43 -12.23 12.09
C LYS A 348 -8.25 -11.42 11.07
N ASP A 349 -8.47 -10.15 11.33
CA ASP A 349 -9.21 -9.26 10.43
C ASP A 349 -8.52 -9.10 9.08
N ILE A 350 -7.19 -8.98 9.06
CA ILE A 350 -6.41 -8.92 7.81
C ILE A 350 -6.58 -10.23 7.03
N ALA A 351 -6.44 -11.39 7.69
CA ALA A 351 -6.58 -12.68 7.03
C ALA A 351 -7.98 -12.91 6.47
N ILE A 352 -9.03 -12.42 7.15
CA ILE A 352 -10.42 -12.50 6.68
C ILE A 352 -10.68 -11.55 5.51
N LYS A 353 -10.18 -10.31 5.57
CA LYS A 353 -10.43 -9.30 4.53
C LYS A 353 -9.59 -9.54 3.28
N LEU A 354 -8.41 -10.11 3.44
CA LEU A 354 -7.45 -10.42 2.38
C LEU A 354 -7.05 -11.90 2.43
N PRO A 355 -7.97 -12.85 2.20
CA PRO A 355 -7.60 -14.26 2.20
C PRO A 355 -6.54 -14.53 1.12
N PRO A 356 -5.61 -15.49 1.38
CA PRO A 356 -4.64 -15.92 0.37
C PRO A 356 -5.33 -16.31 -0.93
N VAL A 357 -4.68 -16.04 -2.06
CA VAL A 357 -5.18 -16.45 -3.37
C VAL A 357 -4.89 -17.93 -3.57
N VAL A 358 -5.89 -18.77 -3.34
CA VAL A 358 -5.79 -20.24 -3.51
C VAL A 358 -6.24 -20.62 -4.91
N ASP A 359 -5.62 -21.64 -5.53
CA ASP A 359 -6.17 -22.27 -6.73
C ASP A 359 -7.52 -22.91 -6.40
N GLU A 360 -8.50 -22.77 -7.29
CA GLU A 360 -9.86 -23.31 -7.13
C GLU A 360 -9.92 -24.82 -6.84
N THR A 361 -8.79 -25.53 -6.96
CA THR A 361 -8.65 -26.97 -6.70
C THR A 361 -8.35 -27.32 -5.24
N CYS A 362 -8.07 -26.37 -4.35
CA CYS A 362 -7.68 -26.59 -2.96
C CYS A 362 -8.72 -26.13 -1.94
N THR A 363 -9.97 -26.63 -2.04
CA THR A 363 -11.04 -26.42 -1.05
C THR A 363 -10.68 -26.89 0.37
N GLY A 364 -9.65 -27.72 0.56
CA GLY A 364 -9.27 -28.28 1.84
C GLY A 364 -8.44 -27.38 2.76
N ARG A 365 -7.66 -26.44 2.21
CA ARG A 365 -6.76 -25.58 3.01
C ARG A 365 -7.50 -24.42 3.69
N LEU A 366 -8.42 -23.80 2.97
CA LEU A 366 -9.26 -22.71 3.53
C LEU A 366 -10.14 -23.20 4.69
N ALA A 367 -10.74 -24.38 4.59
CA ALA A 367 -11.55 -24.95 5.65
C ALA A 367 -10.73 -25.18 6.93
N LYS A 368 -9.49 -25.67 6.85
CA LYS A 368 -8.62 -25.86 8.01
C LYS A 368 -8.23 -24.54 8.68
N VAL A 369 -7.86 -23.53 7.89
CA VAL A 369 -7.47 -22.21 8.41
C VAL A 369 -8.65 -21.53 9.12
N PHE A 370 -9.86 -21.62 8.58
CA PHE A 370 -11.05 -21.06 9.24
C PHE A 370 -11.46 -21.85 10.48
N GLU A 371 -11.24 -23.17 10.53
CA GLU A 371 -11.46 -23.96 11.75
C GLU A 371 -10.43 -23.65 12.85
N GLU A 372 -9.17 -23.40 12.49
CA GLU A 372 -8.12 -23.03 13.45
C GLU A 372 -8.25 -21.58 13.96
N LEU A 373 -8.71 -20.65 13.12
CA LEU A 373 -8.98 -19.26 13.51
C LEU A 373 -10.28 -19.09 14.31
N SER A 374 -11.17 -20.11 14.30
CA SER A 374 -12.42 -20.09 15.05
C SER A 374 -12.35 -20.82 16.42
N LYS A 375 -11.22 -21.42 16.74
CA LYS A 375 -10.89 -21.99 18.06
C LYS A 375 -10.10 -20.99 18.89
#